data_50faa98238f489232046a8d832e8a27f
#
_entry.id   50faa98238f489232046a8d832e8a27f
#
_cell.length_a   1.000
_cell.length_b   1.000
_cell.length_c   1.000
_cell.angle_alpha   90.00
_cell.angle_beta   90.00
_cell.angle_gamma   90.00
#
_symmetry.space_group_name_H-M   'P 1'
#
loop_
_entity.id
_entity.type
_entity.pdbx_description
1 polymer ?
#
loop_
_entity_poly.entity_id
_entity_poly.type
_entity_poly.pdbx_seq_one_letter_code
_entity_poly.pdbx_strand_id
1 'polypeptide(L)'
;HGWAPHYDGNAHVTVTGIITSFEFVNPHAFVYLDVVNEAGGTETRWCEMQARSQLQRRGIGAEQFQIGSTITIEGFRSRRDPAGCEFGTGYFHDGTTLTLRQSNGQSVYGAQLAEGNTSIVGTWYPEVFLSEAGSVEDSRFELTPTGEAAHADFDWLTQNPTLRCSPASNIRAWAAPGLPTRVERRGNEIHIHHEFMDAQRVIYLDRFEHPQDEPPTDLGHSIGRFDDGTLHVETARFAVGALWAGRLNTEMLTTTEKLWVNPQTGHLVLEWTAYDPV
;
A
#
# COMPACT_ATOMS: atom_id res chain seq x y z
N HIS A 1 0.57 6.71 2.02
CA HIS A 1 0.40 7.52 0.82
C HIS A 1 1.29 7.01 -0.33
N GLY A 2 1.02 7.44 -1.56
CA GLY A 2 1.77 6.96 -2.72
C GLY A 2 3.22 7.42 -2.72
N TRP A 3 4.15 6.56 -3.13
CA TRP A 3 5.59 6.86 -3.14
C TRP A 3 6.00 7.87 -4.21
N ALA A 4 5.61 7.62 -5.46
CA ALA A 4 6.05 8.40 -6.62
C ALA A 4 5.74 9.92 -6.55
N PRO A 5 4.63 10.38 -5.93
CA PRO A 5 4.39 11.80 -5.72
C PRO A 5 5.34 12.49 -4.73
N HIS A 6 6.00 11.72 -3.88
CA HIS A 6 6.88 12.23 -2.84
C HIS A 6 8.36 12.10 -3.18
N TYR A 7 8.74 11.04 -3.90
CA TYR A 7 10.13 10.71 -4.19
C TYR A 7 10.38 10.53 -5.68
N ASP A 8 11.58 10.91 -6.11
CA ASP A 8 11.99 10.79 -7.51
C ASP A 8 12.80 9.50 -7.72
N GLY A 9 12.20 8.51 -8.41
CA GLY A 9 12.84 7.23 -8.70
C GLY A 9 14.09 7.32 -9.57
N ASN A 10 14.32 8.46 -10.24
CA ASN A 10 15.50 8.70 -11.08
C ASN A 10 16.56 9.54 -10.36
N ALA A 11 16.26 10.06 -9.17
CA ALA A 11 17.17 10.93 -8.43
C ALA A 11 17.67 10.24 -7.14
N HIS A 12 18.72 9.45 -7.29
CA HIS A 12 19.41 8.83 -6.16
C HIS A 12 20.17 9.84 -5.34
N VAL A 13 20.20 9.65 -4.03
CA VAL A 13 20.98 10.44 -3.09
C VAL A 13 21.74 9.53 -2.13
N THR A 14 22.93 9.98 -1.72
CA THR A 14 23.70 9.40 -0.62
C THR A 14 23.86 10.45 0.46
N VAL A 15 23.43 10.11 1.68
CA VAL A 15 23.50 11.01 2.83
C VAL A 15 24.30 10.32 3.92
N THR A 16 25.41 10.93 4.34
CA THR A 16 26.23 10.45 5.47
C THR A 16 26.18 11.49 6.58
N GLY A 17 25.80 11.06 7.78
CA GLY A 17 25.68 11.98 8.91
C GLY A 17 25.58 11.27 10.26
N ILE A 18 25.47 12.06 11.30
CA ILE A 18 25.27 11.61 12.68
C ILE A 18 23.78 11.56 12.97
N ILE A 19 23.25 10.45 13.46
CA ILE A 19 21.85 10.32 13.83
C ILE A 19 21.56 11.22 15.02
N THR A 20 20.65 12.18 14.85
CA THR A 20 20.24 13.12 15.88
C THR A 20 18.89 12.77 16.48
N SER A 21 18.01 12.14 15.69
CA SER A 21 16.69 11.70 16.10
C SER A 21 16.19 10.53 15.27
N PHE A 22 15.36 9.69 15.86
CA PHE A 22 14.64 8.63 15.17
C PHE A 22 13.19 8.59 15.64
N GLU A 23 12.27 8.95 14.76
CA GLU A 23 10.84 8.88 15.01
C GLU A 23 10.30 7.53 14.56
N PHE A 24 10.12 6.62 15.52
CA PHE A 24 9.63 5.26 15.27
C PHE A 24 8.12 5.19 15.42
N VAL A 25 7.40 5.67 14.41
CA VAL A 25 5.96 5.89 14.42
C VAL A 25 5.26 5.29 13.19
N ASN A 26 3.93 5.22 13.23
CA ASN A 26 3.08 5.01 12.07
C ASN A 26 2.51 6.38 11.62
N PRO A 27 2.23 6.58 10.35
CA PRO A 27 2.31 5.63 9.22
C PRO A 27 3.71 5.49 8.62
N HIS A 28 4.68 6.32 8.98
CA HIS A 28 6.05 6.28 8.49
C HIS A 28 7.03 6.64 9.61
N ALA A 29 8.13 5.89 9.71
CA ALA A 29 9.23 6.25 10.57
C ALA A 29 10.17 7.23 9.85
N PHE A 30 10.90 8.06 10.64
CA PHE A 30 11.85 9.04 10.11
C PHE A 30 13.16 8.98 10.88
N VAL A 31 14.27 9.02 10.16
CA VAL A 31 15.60 9.22 10.74
C VAL A 31 16.11 10.60 10.36
N TYR A 32 16.60 11.35 11.35
CA TYR A 32 17.18 12.68 11.19
C TYR A 32 18.68 12.63 11.42
N LEU A 33 19.43 13.32 10.57
CA LEU A 33 20.88 13.30 10.54
C LEU A 33 21.43 14.73 10.52
N ASP A 34 22.49 14.96 11.28
CA ASP A 34 23.36 16.10 11.10
C ASP A 34 24.44 15.76 10.07
N VAL A 35 24.47 16.51 8.99
CA VAL A 35 25.36 16.32 7.84
C VAL A 35 26.25 17.55 7.68
N VAL A 36 27.54 17.33 7.43
CA VAL A 36 28.47 18.44 7.10
C VAL A 36 28.25 18.81 5.64
N ASN A 37 27.86 20.05 5.39
CA ASN A 37 27.68 20.58 4.04
C ASN A 37 29.01 21.04 3.39
N GLU A 38 28.98 21.38 2.11
CA GLU A 38 30.16 21.78 1.32
C GLU A 38 30.85 23.02 1.88
N ALA A 39 30.16 23.88 2.60
CA ALA A 39 30.72 25.07 3.24
C ALA A 39 31.36 24.78 4.63
N GLY A 40 31.34 23.51 5.08
CA GLY A 40 31.86 23.09 6.38
C GLY A 40 30.89 23.34 7.55
N GLY A 41 29.68 23.81 7.28
CA GLY A 41 28.61 23.95 8.27
C GLY A 41 27.84 22.67 8.43
N THR A 42 26.98 22.62 9.47
CA THR A 42 26.08 21.49 9.72
C THR A 42 24.68 21.82 9.21
N GLU A 43 24.06 20.86 8.52
CA GLU A 43 22.65 20.93 8.12
C GLU A 43 21.93 19.66 8.54
N THR A 44 20.66 19.78 8.92
CA THR A 44 19.82 18.62 9.24
C THR A 44 19.20 18.06 7.96
N ARG A 45 19.38 16.76 7.76
CA ARG A 45 18.75 15.96 6.71
C ARG A 45 17.82 14.93 7.36
N TRP A 46 16.82 14.48 6.61
CA TRP A 46 15.93 13.43 7.08
C TRP A 46 15.62 12.41 5.98
N CYS A 47 15.38 11.17 6.37
CA CYS A 47 14.92 10.14 5.44
C CYS A 47 13.70 9.41 6.02
N GLU A 48 12.65 9.32 5.20
CA GLU A 48 11.43 8.58 5.50
C GLU A 48 11.64 7.09 5.28
N MET A 49 11.03 6.31 6.14
CA MET A 49 11.11 4.86 6.16
C MET A 49 9.70 4.23 6.11
N GLN A 50 9.65 2.91 6.07
CA GLN A 50 8.41 2.15 6.24
C GLN A 50 7.78 2.44 7.62
N ALA A 51 6.50 2.09 7.77
CA ALA A 51 5.77 2.22 9.04
C ALA A 51 6.46 1.42 10.17
N ARG A 52 6.36 1.92 11.40
CA ARG A 52 6.84 1.19 12.59
C ARG A 52 6.37 -0.26 12.60
N SER A 53 5.10 -0.51 12.34
CA SER A 53 4.53 -1.86 12.33
C SER A 53 5.16 -2.78 11.28
N GLN A 54 5.52 -2.24 10.10
CA GLN A 54 6.23 -3.00 9.06
C GLN A 54 7.67 -3.30 9.47
N LEU A 55 8.37 -2.32 10.02
CA LEU A 55 9.75 -2.48 10.50
C LEU A 55 9.82 -3.52 11.64
N GLN A 56 8.93 -3.43 12.62
CA GLN A 56 8.86 -4.38 13.75
C GLN A 56 8.63 -5.81 13.30
N ARG A 57 7.76 -6.05 12.30
CA ARG A 57 7.54 -7.40 11.72
C ARG A 57 8.80 -7.97 11.05
N ARG A 58 9.74 -7.12 10.67
CA ARG A 58 11.05 -7.50 10.12
C ARG A 58 12.14 -7.62 11.21
N GLY A 59 11.80 -7.47 12.49
CA GLY A 59 12.74 -7.45 13.58
C GLY A 59 13.59 -6.17 13.65
N ILE A 60 13.12 -5.09 13.04
CA ILE A 60 13.80 -3.79 13.06
C ILE A 60 13.18 -2.95 14.16
N GLY A 61 14.01 -2.52 15.11
CA GLY A 61 13.61 -1.70 16.25
C GLY A 61 14.38 -0.38 16.32
N ALA A 62 13.96 0.47 17.25
CA ALA A 62 14.58 1.77 17.45
C ALA A 62 16.04 1.69 17.91
N GLU A 63 16.41 0.60 18.57
CA GLU A 63 17.76 0.34 19.11
C GLU A 63 18.85 0.26 18.02
N GLN A 64 18.47 -0.02 16.78
CA GLN A 64 19.40 -0.03 15.65
C GLN A 64 19.82 1.38 15.20
N PHE A 65 19.00 2.39 15.51
CA PHE A 65 19.23 3.78 15.15
C PHE A 65 19.77 4.58 16.36
N GLN A 66 20.98 4.22 16.79
CA GLN A 66 21.58 4.85 17.98
C GLN A 66 21.89 6.33 17.74
N ILE A 67 21.33 7.19 18.57
CA ILE A 67 21.61 8.63 18.54
C ILE A 67 23.10 8.86 18.78
N GLY A 68 23.71 9.72 17.97
CA GLY A 68 25.14 10.03 18.00
C GLY A 68 26.01 9.09 17.16
N SER A 69 25.46 7.99 16.61
CA SER A 69 26.20 7.12 15.69
C SER A 69 26.14 7.66 14.25
N THR A 70 27.15 7.28 13.46
CA THR A 70 27.18 7.63 12.03
C THR A 70 26.46 6.58 11.21
N ILE A 71 25.68 7.04 10.24
CA ILE A 71 25.05 6.20 9.21
C ILE A 71 25.29 6.82 7.82
N THR A 72 25.44 5.95 6.81
CA THR A 72 25.33 6.33 5.41
C THR A 72 24.04 5.76 4.84
N ILE A 73 23.20 6.58 4.25
CA ILE A 73 21.93 6.18 3.65
C ILE A 73 21.99 6.46 2.15
N GLU A 74 21.78 5.41 1.37
CA GLU A 74 21.46 5.50 -0.05
C GLU A 74 19.94 5.46 -0.22
N GLY A 75 19.38 6.39 -1.00
CA GLY A 75 17.94 6.49 -1.14
C GLY A 75 17.52 7.34 -2.33
N PHE A 76 16.29 7.84 -2.27
CA PHE A 76 15.68 8.62 -3.33
C PHE A 76 15.34 10.02 -2.85
N ARG A 77 15.64 11.03 -3.69
CA ARG A 77 15.40 12.43 -3.36
C ARG A 77 13.91 12.72 -3.18
N SER A 78 13.58 13.48 -2.14
CA SER A 78 12.25 14.06 -2.00
C SER A 78 11.98 15.09 -3.09
N ARG A 79 10.78 15.07 -3.66
CA ARG A 79 10.30 16.07 -4.62
C ARG A 79 9.86 17.36 -3.96
N ARG A 80 9.59 17.34 -2.65
CA ARG A 80 8.96 18.44 -1.90
C ARG A 80 9.92 19.18 -1.00
N ASP A 81 10.94 18.48 -0.50
CA ASP A 81 11.91 19.06 0.43
C ASP A 81 13.33 18.60 0.04
N PRO A 82 14.22 19.53 -0.34
CA PRO A 82 15.59 19.19 -0.72
C PRO A 82 16.40 18.56 0.43
N ALA A 83 16.00 18.77 1.69
CA ALA A 83 16.62 18.14 2.86
C ALA A 83 16.16 16.68 3.06
N GLY A 84 15.10 16.25 2.36
CA GLY A 84 14.47 14.96 2.55
C GLY A 84 14.90 13.89 1.58
N CYS A 85 14.87 12.64 2.04
CA CYS A 85 14.99 11.46 1.21
C CYS A 85 14.05 10.34 1.66
N GLU A 86 13.85 9.33 0.81
CA GLU A 86 13.39 8.03 1.24
C GLU A 86 14.58 7.13 1.52
N PHE A 87 14.49 6.37 2.58
CA PHE A 87 15.50 5.41 3.00
C PHE A 87 15.48 4.18 2.09
N GLY A 88 16.49 4.04 1.26
CA GLY A 88 16.72 2.85 0.45
C GLY A 88 17.53 1.82 1.21
N THR A 89 18.83 2.04 1.33
CA THR A 89 19.78 1.19 2.07
C THR A 89 20.59 2.04 3.04
N GLY A 90 20.63 1.62 4.30
CA GLY A 90 21.44 2.21 5.35
C GLY A 90 22.64 1.32 5.68
N TYR A 91 23.81 1.93 5.80
CA TYR A 91 25.05 1.31 6.22
C TYR A 91 25.44 1.89 7.58
N PHE A 92 25.37 1.08 8.62
CA PHE A 92 25.63 1.50 9.99
C PHE A 92 27.12 1.43 10.33
N HIS A 93 27.52 2.17 11.37
CA HIS A 93 28.92 2.25 11.81
C HIS A 93 29.51 0.90 12.29
N ASP A 94 28.65 -0.02 12.72
CA ASP A 94 29.02 -1.38 13.16
C ASP A 94 29.19 -2.37 12.00
N GLY A 95 29.04 -1.91 10.75
CA GLY A 95 29.13 -2.73 9.54
C GLY A 95 27.83 -3.43 9.16
N THR A 96 26.75 -3.28 9.95
CA THR A 96 25.43 -3.81 9.56
C THR A 96 24.79 -3.01 8.43
N THR A 97 23.93 -3.64 7.67
CA THR A 97 23.22 -3.05 6.54
C THR A 97 21.75 -3.32 6.63
N LEU A 98 20.94 -2.30 6.35
CA LEU A 98 19.48 -2.40 6.29
C LEU A 98 18.99 -1.90 4.94
N THR A 99 18.33 -2.77 4.16
CA THR A 99 17.68 -2.38 2.90
C THR A 99 16.16 -2.39 3.06
N LEU A 100 15.53 -1.24 2.85
CA LEU A 100 14.08 -1.06 2.85
C LEU A 100 13.54 -0.89 1.43
N ARG A 101 14.35 -0.35 0.52
CA ARG A 101 14.04 -0.19 -0.89
C ARG A 101 15.30 -0.41 -1.73
N GLN A 102 15.18 -1.20 -2.77
CA GLN A 102 16.27 -1.46 -3.71
C GLN A 102 16.52 -0.26 -4.64
N SER A 103 17.68 -0.23 -5.29
CA SER A 103 18.05 0.83 -6.24
C SER A 103 17.11 0.96 -7.43
N ASN A 104 16.37 -0.11 -7.78
CA ASN A 104 15.33 -0.09 -8.82
C ASN A 104 13.97 0.44 -8.32
N GLY A 105 13.90 0.94 -7.07
CA GLY A 105 12.69 1.48 -6.46
C GLY A 105 11.76 0.42 -5.86
N GLN A 106 12.10 -0.87 -5.88
CA GLN A 106 11.28 -1.91 -5.25
C GLN A 106 11.45 -1.91 -3.73
N SER A 107 10.33 -1.88 -3.01
CA SER A 107 10.31 -2.03 -1.56
C SER A 107 10.68 -3.46 -1.14
N VAL A 108 11.46 -3.58 -0.08
CA VAL A 108 11.80 -4.86 0.53
C VAL A 108 10.87 -5.08 1.72
N TYR A 109 10.06 -6.13 1.65
CA TYR A 109 9.22 -6.58 2.74
C TYR A 109 9.75 -7.92 3.25
N GLY A 110 9.72 -8.13 4.56
CA GLY A 110 10.10 -9.41 5.14
C GLY A 110 9.17 -10.53 4.65
N ALA A 111 9.72 -11.71 4.40
CA ALA A 111 8.90 -12.89 4.14
C ALA A 111 8.04 -13.19 5.37
N GLN A 112 6.74 -13.19 5.21
CA GLN A 112 5.80 -13.68 6.20
C GLN A 112 5.54 -15.14 5.85
N LEU A 113 5.98 -16.05 6.70
CA LEU A 113 5.61 -17.46 6.57
C LEU A 113 4.17 -17.59 7.04
N ALA A 114 3.26 -17.80 6.12
CA ALA A 114 1.88 -18.14 6.43
C ALA A 114 1.80 -19.62 6.79
N GLU A 115 1.29 -19.92 7.97
CA GLU A 115 0.73 -21.27 8.22
C GLU A 115 -0.55 -21.41 7.39
N GLY A 116 -0.70 -22.55 6.72
CA GLY A 116 -1.86 -22.81 5.88
C GLY A 116 -3.16 -22.68 6.68
N ASN A 117 -4.13 -21.95 6.14
CA ASN A 117 -5.45 -21.78 6.73
C ASN A 117 -6.50 -22.50 5.86
N THR A 118 -7.59 -22.94 6.47
CA THR A 118 -8.70 -23.61 5.78
C THR A 118 -9.95 -22.72 5.67
N SER A 119 -9.90 -21.52 6.23
CA SER A 119 -10.99 -20.54 6.25
C SER A 119 -10.50 -19.19 5.76
N ILE A 120 -11.36 -18.45 5.05
CA ILE A 120 -11.06 -17.05 4.69
C ILE A 120 -10.92 -16.13 5.90
N VAL A 121 -11.50 -16.52 7.05
CA VAL A 121 -11.39 -15.78 8.31
C VAL A 121 -9.97 -15.93 8.87
N GLY A 122 -9.30 -14.81 9.10
CA GLY A 122 -7.91 -14.79 9.57
C GLY A 122 -7.20 -13.51 9.22
N THR A 123 -5.90 -13.48 9.47
CA THR A 123 -5.02 -12.38 9.06
C THR A 123 -4.15 -12.85 7.89
N TRP A 124 -4.21 -12.10 6.82
CA TRP A 124 -3.60 -12.42 5.54
C TRP A 124 -2.57 -11.38 5.16
N TYR A 125 -1.42 -11.83 4.66
CA TYR A 125 -0.40 -10.96 4.09
C TYR A 125 -0.40 -11.13 2.59
N PRO A 126 -0.44 -10.04 1.81
CA PRO A 126 -0.38 -10.17 0.37
C PRO A 126 0.96 -10.75 -0.05
N GLU A 127 0.92 -11.85 -0.77
CA GLU A 127 2.04 -12.39 -1.52
C GLU A 127 2.18 -11.58 -2.81
N VAL A 128 2.25 -10.30 -2.68
CA VAL A 128 2.27 -9.50 -3.86
C VAL A 128 3.62 -9.15 -4.27
N PHE A 129 3.78 -9.46 -5.37
CA PHE A 129 4.76 -9.05 -6.27
C PHE A 129 4.37 -7.73 -6.91
N LEU A 130 4.73 -6.65 -6.25
CA LEU A 130 4.56 -5.32 -6.81
C LEU A 130 5.34 -5.11 -8.09
N SER A 131 6.38 -5.91 -8.34
CA SER A 131 7.01 -5.94 -9.65
C SER A 131 6.04 -6.35 -10.74
N GLU A 132 5.14 -7.27 -10.42
CA GLU A 132 4.07 -7.65 -11.34
C GLU A 132 2.87 -6.70 -11.25
N ALA A 133 2.58 -6.15 -10.07
CA ALA A 133 1.50 -5.16 -9.91
C ALA A 133 1.88 -3.75 -10.36
N GLY A 134 3.16 -3.37 -10.31
CA GLY A 134 3.67 -2.16 -10.96
C GLY A 134 3.81 -2.33 -12.48
N SER A 135 3.86 -3.54 -12.94
CA SER A 135 3.77 -3.98 -14.33
C SER A 135 2.41 -4.63 -14.68
N VAL A 136 1.42 -4.55 -13.80
CA VAL A 136 0.01 -4.70 -14.17
C VAL A 136 -0.36 -3.47 -15.01
N GLU A 137 0.54 -3.23 -15.91
CA GLU A 137 0.28 -2.46 -17.06
C GLU A 137 -0.95 -3.03 -17.71
N ASP A 138 -1.89 -2.20 -17.86
CA ASP A 138 -2.81 -2.05 -18.97
C ASP A 138 -3.45 -3.32 -19.55
N SER A 139 -2.78 -4.45 -19.58
CA SER A 139 -3.26 -5.69 -20.18
C SER A 139 -4.45 -6.36 -19.49
N ARG A 140 -4.78 -5.92 -18.27
CA ARG A 140 -5.94 -6.43 -17.50
C ARG A 140 -7.15 -5.52 -17.56
N PHE A 141 -7.01 -4.33 -18.15
CA PHE A 141 -8.10 -3.37 -18.29
C PHE A 141 -8.34 -3.07 -19.74
N GLU A 142 -9.53 -3.38 -20.22
CA GLU A 142 -10.05 -2.87 -21.47
C GLU A 142 -10.70 -1.52 -21.16
N LEU A 143 -10.08 -0.43 -21.61
CA LEU A 143 -10.60 0.90 -21.39
C LEU A 143 -11.58 1.28 -22.48
N THR A 144 -12.64 2.00 -22.09
CA THR A 144 -13.47 2.72 -23.05
C THR A 144 -12.68 3.91 -23.62
N PRO A 145 -13.07 4.51 -24.76
CA PRO A 145 -12.42 5.71 -25.26
C PRO A 145 -12.41 6.87 -24.24
N THR A 146 -13.46 7.00 -23.43
CA THR A 146 -13.52 7.98 -22.34
C THR A 146 -12.52 7.65 -21.24
N GLY A 147 -12.43 6.37 -20.86
CA GLY A 147 -11.46 5.88 -19.87
C GLY A 147 -10.01 6.05 -20.34
N GLU A 148 -9.72 5.82 -21.62
CA GLU A 148 -8.39 6.07 -22.21
C GLU A 148 -8.00 7.56 -22.12
N ALA A 149 -8.90 8.46 -22.49
CA ALA A 149 -8.66 9.89 -22.39
C ALA A 149 -8.43 10.34 -20.94
N ALA A 150 -9.27 9.88 -20.01
CA ALA A 150 -9.13 10.20 -18.59
C ALA A 150 -7.84 9.65 -17.99
N HIS A 151 -7.41 8.45 -18.43
CA HIS A 151 -6.14 7.88 -18.01
C HIS A 151 -4.93 8.67 -18.53
N ALA A 152 -4.97 9.12 -19.79
CA ALA A 152 -3.92 9.93 -20.39
C ALA A 152 -3.74 11.28 -19.68
N ASP A 153 -4.84 11.86 -19.17
CA ASP A 153 -4.85 13.15 -18.47
C ASP A 153 -4.55 13.00 -16.96
N PHE A 154 -4.43 11.78 -16.44
CA PHE A 154 -4.22 11.53 -15.02
C PHE A 154 -2.83 11.92 -14.56
N ASP A 155 -2.75 12.91 -13.67
CA ASP A 155 -1.49 13.32 -13.04
C ASP A 155 -1.24 12.57 -11.72
N TRP A 156 -0.35 11.63 -11.75
CA TRP A 156 0.08 10.84 -10.61
C TRP A 156 0.59 11.64 -9.42
N LEU A 157 1.15 12.82 -9.66
CA LEU A 157 1.76 13.63 -8.63
C LEU A 157 0.74 14.44 -7.84
N THR A 158 -0.44 14.69 -8.41
CA THR A 158 -1.47 15.54 -7.82
C THR A 158 -2.82 14.86 -7.63
N GLN A 159 -3.15 13.85 -8.43
CA GLN A 159 -4.48 13.23 -8.46
C GLN A 159 -4.53 11.85 -7.79
N ASN A 160 -3.39 11.27 -7.41
CA ASN A 160 -3.36 9.95 -6.77
C ASN A 160 -4.13 9.97 -5.44
N PRO A 161 -5.18 9.13 -5.27
CA PRO A 161 -6.00 9.08 -4.05
C PRO A 161 -5.19 8.87 -2.77
N THR A 162 -4.09 8.12 -2.85
CA THR A 162 -3.23 7.85 -1.70
C THR A 162 -2.53 9.09 -1.13
N LEU A 163 -2.50 10.21 -1.87
CA LEU A 163 -2.05 11.50 -1.33
C LEU A 163 -2.94 12.03 -0.20
N ARG A 164 -4.20 11.61 -0.18
CA ARG A 164 -5.20 11.98 0.82
C ARG A 164 -5.52 10.82 1.76
N CYS A 165 -4.63 9.81 1.82
CA CYS A 165 -4.84 8.57 2.59
C CYS A 165 -6.14 7.82 2.21
N SER A 166 -6.61 7.97 0.96
CA SER A 166 -7.69 7.16 0.43
C SER A 166 -7.16 5.83 -0.08
N PRO A 167 -7.83 4.70 0.23
CA PRO A 167 -7.45 3.38 -0.28
C PRO A 167 -7.66 3.22 -1.79
N ALA A 168 -8.28 4.17 -2.44
CA ALA A 168 -8.76 4.21 -3.82
C ALA A 168 -10.00 3.31 -4.03
N SER A 169 -9.90 2.00 -3.83
CA SER A 169 -11.01 1.07 -4.01
C SER A 169 -10.90 -0.16 -3.12
N ASN A 170 -11.98 -0.94 -3.08
CA ASN A 170 -12.00 -2.26 -2.45
C ASN A 170 -10.93 -3.21 -3.02
N ILE A 171 -10.66 -3.15 -4.33
CA ILE A 171 -9.67 -4.00 -5.00
C ILE A 171 -8.25 -3.51 -4.69
N ARG A 172 -8.00 -2.21 -4.77
CA ARG A 172 -6.68 -1.63 -4.50
C ARG A 172 -6.21 -1.88 -3.07
N ALA A 173 -7.15 -1.91 -2.13
CA ALA A 173 -6.84 -2.14 -0.71
C ALA A 173 -6.17 -3.51 -0.46
N TRP A 174 -6.50 -4.54 -1.23
CA TRP A 174 -5.87 -5.86 -1.14
C TRP A 174 -4.42 -5.89 -1.59
N ALA A 175 -4.02 -5.00 -2.46
CA ALA A 175 -2.72 -5.02 -3.12
C ALA A 175 -1.65 -4.18 -2.42
N ALA A 176 -1.76 -3.95 -1.12
CA ALA A 176 -0.77 -3.19 -0.35
C ALA A 176 0.30 -4.11 0.22
N PRO A 177 1.51 -4.13 -0.34
CA PRO A 177 2.54 -5.08 0.05
C PRO A 177 3.04 -4.84 1.48
N GLY A 178 3.31 -5.93 2.19
CA GLY A 178 3.80 -5.89 3.57
C GLY A 178 2.80 -5.40 4.61
N LEU A 179 1.56 -5.11 4.21
CA LEU A 179 0.49 -4.72 5.12
C LEU A 179 -0.58 -5.81 5.19
N PRO A 180 -0.92 -6.30 6.39
CA PRO A 180 -1.91 -7.35 6.55
C PRO A 180 -3.33 -6.88 6.29
N THR A 181 -4.15 -7.84 5.90
CA THR A 181 -5.59 -7.72 5.86
C THR A 181 -6.20 -8.71 6.84
N ARG A 182 -7.07 -8.25 7.72
CA ARG A 182 -7.82 -9.09 8.65
C ARG A 182 -9.24 -9.29 8.13
N VAL A 183 -9.66 -10.54 8.06
CA VAL A 183 -11.01 -10.95 7.69
C VAL A 183 -11.67 -11.58 8.92
N GLU A 184 -12.82 -11.06 9.32
CA GLU A 184 -13.60 -11.54 10.47
C GLU A 184 -15.04 -11.79 10.06
N ARG A 185 -15.65 -12.84 10.62
CA ARG A 185 -17.09 -13.06 10.48
C ARG A 185 -17.81 -12.62 11.75
N ARG A 186 -18.83 -11.78 11.62
CA ARG A 186 -19.68 -11.28 12.70
C ARG A 186 -21.14 -11.51 12.32
N GLY A 187 -21.69 -12.67 12.71
CA GLY A 187 -23.05 -13.05 12.33
C GLY A 187 -23.21 -13.17 10.80
N ASN A 188 -24.05 -12.32 10.22
CA ASN A 188 -24.31 -12.26 8.78
C ASN A 188 -23.44 -11.21 8.07
N GLU A 189 -22.30 -10.88 8.63
CA GLU A 189 -21.38 -9.91 8.06
C GLU A 189 -19.96 -10.49 7.99
N ILE A 190 -19.25 -10.16 6.91
CA ILE A 190 -17.80 -10.32 6.81
C ILE A 190 -17.17 -8.93 6.92
N HIS A 191 -16.38 -8.72 7.95
CA HIS A 191 -15.62 -7.49 8.17
C HIS A 191 -14.21 -7.69 7.64
N ILE A 192 -13.80 -6.83 6.72
CA ILE A 192 -12.44 -6.79 6.16
C ILE A 192 -11.79 -5.50 6.62
N HIS A 193 -10.66 -5.64 7.30
CA HIS A 193 -9.84 -4.52 7.74
C HIS A 193 -8.46 -4.63 7.12
N HIS A 194 -8.15 -3.72 6.22
CA HIS A 194 -6.83 -3.55 5.64
C HIS A 194 -6.01 -2.59 6.50
N GLU A 195 -4.81 -2.96 6.92
CA GLU A 195 -3.89 -2.01 7.56
C GLU A 195 -3.50 -0.87 6.59
N PHE A 196 -3.59 -1.13 5.29
CA PHE A 196 -3.44 -0.13 4.26
C PHE A 196 -4.53 0.94 4.37
N MET A 197 -4.13 2.18 4.68
CA MET A 197 -5.01 3.35 4.85
C MET A 197 -6.09 3.17 5.92
N ASP A 198 -5.94 2.19 6.83
CA ASP A 198 -6.96 1.81 7.82
C ASP A 198 -8.33 1.54 7.18
N ALA A 199 -8.31 0.95 5.98
CA ALA A 199 -9.52 0.76 5.19
C ALA A 199 -10.38 -0.37 5.77
N GLN A 200 -11.64 -0.05 6.05
CA GLN A 200 -12.61 -0.97 6.63
C GLN A 200 -13.78 -1.18 5.68
N ARG A 201 -14.14 -2.43 5.47
CA ARG A 201 -15.21 -2.83 4.56
C ARG A 201 -16.08 -3.88 5.23
N VAL A 202 -17.39 -3.79 5.03
CA VAL A 202 -18.36 -4.80 5.45
C VAL A 202 -19.00 -5.42 4.21
N ILE A 203 -19.09 -6.75 4.19
CA ILE A 203 -19.83 -7.52 3.19
C ILE A 203 -21.03 -8.12 3.91
N TYR A 204 -22.23 -7.75 3.48
CA TYR A 204 -23.50 -8.22 4.04
C TYR A 204 -23.93 -9.52 3.39
N LEU A 205 -24.17 -10.56 4.20
CA LEU A 205 -24.54 -11.88 3.72
C LEU A 205 -26.07 -12.10 3.68
N ASP A 206 -26.82 -11.20 4.26
CA ASP A 206 -28.29 -11.25 4.36
C ASP A 206 -28.99 -10.13 3.55
N ARG A 207 -28.22 -9.36 2.78
CA ARG A 207 -28.74 -8.36 1.86
C ARG A 207 -28.70 -8.86 0.42
N PHE A 208 -29.67 -8.46 -0.38
CA PHE A 208 -29.81 -8.85 -1.78
C PHE A 208 -29.84 -7.63 -2.73
N GLU A 209 -29.89 -6.42 -2.17
CA GLU A 209 -29.93 -5.16 -2.90
C GLU A 209 -28.97 -4.14 -2.25
N HIS A 210 -28.41 -3.26 -3.07
CA HIS A 210 -27.62 -2.14 -2.60
C HIS A 210 -28.54 -0.97 -2.21
N PRO A 211 -28.30 -0.30 -1.06
CA PRO A 211 -29.10 0.84 -0.63
C PRO A 211 -28.97 2.01 -1.62
N GLN A 212 -30.08 2.63 -1.95
CA GLN A 212 -30.11 3.77 -2.87
C GLN A 212 -29.98 5.12 -2.15
N ASP A 213 -30.25 5.15 -0.86
CA ASP A 213 -30.29 6.32 0.02
C ASP A 213 -28.98 6.55 0.78
N GLU A 214 -28.04 5.60 0.77
CA GLU A 214 -26.70 5.76 1.34
C GLU A 214 -25.75 6.46 0.34
N PRO A 215 -24.87 7.36 0.81
CA PRO A 215 -23.91 8.02 -0.07
C PRO A 215 -22.88 7.01 -0.64
N PRO A 216 -22.42 7.20 -1.89
CA PRO A 216 -21.31 6.42 -2.45
C PRO A 216 -20.02 6.58 -1.64
N THR A 217 -19.20 5.52 -1.61
CA THR A 217 -17.90 5.53 -0.91
C THR A 217 -16.78 5.01 -1.80
N ASP A 218 -15.52 5.24 -1.42
CA ASP A 218 -14.36 4.71 -2.15
C ASP A 218 -14.35 3.16 -2.18
N LEU A 219 -14.91 2.51 -1.16
CA LEU A 219 -14.95 1.05 -1.05
C LEU A 219 -16.26 0.44 -1.55
N GLY A 220 -17.24 1.27 -1.91
CA GLY A 220 -18.57 0.85 -2.31
C GLY A 220 -19.39 0.23 -1.17
N HIS A 221 -20.55 -0.30 -1.50
CA HIS A 221 -21.38 -1.14 -0.65
C HIS A 221 -21.33 -2.58 -1.17
N SER A 222 -21.06 -3.56 -0.29
CA SER A 222 -20.81 -4.94 -0.67
C SER A 222 -21.86 -5.90 -0.11
N ILE A 223 -22.37 -6.75 -0.97
CA ILE A 223 -23.21 -7.88 -0.61
C ILE A 223 -22.54 -9.18 -1.03
N GLY A 224 -22.75 -10.27 -0.29
CA GLY A 224 -22.05 -11.51 -0.57
C GLY A 224 -22.84 -12.75 -0.21
N ARG A 225 -22.42 -13.90 -0.74
CA ARG A 225 -22.94 -15.21 -0.42
C ARG A 225 -21.84 -16.26 -0.48
N PHE A 226 -21.93 -17.25 0.37
CA PHE A 226 -21.08 -18.44 0.27
C PHE A 226 -21.70 -19.47 -0.67
N ASP A 227 -20.87 -20.03 -1.53
CA ASP A 227 -21.16 -21.18 -2.36
C ASP A 227 -19.94 -22.10 -2.36
N ASP A 228 -20.10 -23.33 -1.91
CA ASP A 228 -19.06 -24.38 -1.81
C ASP A 228 -17.71 -23.84 -1.24
N GLY A 229 -17.79 -23.13 -0.10
CA GLY A 229 -16.62 -22.59 0.58
C GLY A 229 -16.02 -21.31 -0.03
N THR A 230 -16.50 -20.87 -1.17
CA THR A 230 -16.12 -19.62 -1.83
C THR A 230 -17.09 -18.51 -1.45
N LEU A 231 -16.55 -17.37 -1.03
CA LEU A 231 -17.31 -16.14 -0.84
C LEU A 231 -17.40 -15.39 -2.16
N HIS A 232 -18.60 -15.31 -2.72
CA HIS A 232 -18.91 -14.47 -3.88
C HIS A 232 -19.41 -13.12 -3.39
N VAL A 233 -18.83 -12.05 -3.90
CA VAL A 233 -19.15 -10.66 -3.51
C VAL A 233 -19.50 -9.85 -4.73
N GLU A 234 -20.53 -9.03 -4.61
CA GLU A 234 -20.88 -7.97 -5.54
C GLU A 234 -20.75 -6.64 -4.80
N THR A 235 -20.15 -5.63 -5.45
CA THR A 235 -19.99 -4.30 -4.88
C THR A 235 -20.40 -3.26 -5.89
N ALA A 236 -21.22 -2.31 -5.44
CA ALA A 236 -21.67 -1.16 -6.19
C ALA A 236 -21.67 0.08 -5.28
N ARG A 237 -22.20 1.19 -5.72
CA ARG A 237 -22.26 2.44 -4.95
C ARG A 237 -20.86 2.99 -4.64
N PHE A 238 -20.01 2.95 -5.63
CA PHE A 238 -18.68 3.59 -5.56
C PHE A 238 -18.80 5.11 -5.73
N ALA A 239 -18.01 5.86 -5.00
CA ALA A 239 -17.75 7.26 -5.31
C ALA A 239 -16.93 7.36 -6.61
N VAL A 240 -17.06 8.50 -7.30
CA VAL A 240 -16.16 8.83 -8.42
C VAL A 240 -14.72 8.88 -7.87
N GLY A 241 -13.82 8.14 -8.49
CA GLY A 241 -12.47 8.00 -7.97
C GLY A 241 -11.52 7.25 -8.89
N ALA A 242 -10.73 6.38 -8.31
CA ALA A 242 -9.81 5.53 -9.05
C ALA A 242 -9.93 4.07 -8.54
N LEU A 243 -10.32 3.17 -9.42
CA LEU A 243 -10.34 1.73 -9.13
C LEU A 243 -8.92 1.22 -8.84
N TRP A 244 -7.98 1.64 -9.65
CA TRP A 244 -6.57 1.27 -9.59
C TRP A 244 -5.71 2.45 -10.03
N ALA A 245 -4.42 2.27 -9.93
CA ALA A 245 -3.41 3.23 -10.33
C ALA A 245 -3.71 3.93 -11.69
N GLY A 246 -4.30 5.13 -11.65
CA GLY A 246 -4.65 5.92 -12.84
C GLY A 246 -5.84 5.38 -13.65
N ARG A 247 -6.48 4.29 -13.20
CA ARG A 247 -7.75 3.81 -13.76
C ARG A 247 -8.88 4.45 -13.00
N LEU A 248 -9.42 5.51 -13.57
CA LEU A 248 -10.53 6.27 -12.98
C LEU A 248 -11.82 5.48 -13.10
N ASN A 249 -12.75 5.75 -12.21
CA ASN A 249 -14.09 5.18 -12.23
C ASN A 249 -15.17 6.23 -12.00
N THR A 250 -16.35 5.94 -12.53
CA THR A 250 -17.57 6.66 -12.25
C THR A 250 -18.36 6.02 -11.11
N GLU A 251 -19.50 6.61 -10.76
CA GLU A 251 -20.45 6.01 -9.79
C GLU A 251 -21.15 4.75 -10.34
N MET A 252 -21.01 4.47 -11.64
CA MET A 252 -21.57 3.28 -12.29
C MET A 252 -20.64 2.06 -12.17
N LEU A 253 -19.47 2.22 -11.57
CA LEU A 253 -18.57 1.09 -11.31
C LEU A 253 -19.28 0.01 -10.49
N THR A 254 -19.13 -1.21 -10.96
CA THR A 254 -19.43 -2.42 -10.19
C THR A 254 -18.24 -3.35 -10.15
N THR A 255 -18.06 -4.08 -9.06
CA THR A 255 -17.05 -5.15 -8.99
C THR A 255 -17.68 -6.45 -8.52
N THR A 256 -17.17 -7.55 -9.04
CA THR A 256 -17.44 -8.89 -8.51
C THR A 256 -16.16 -9.52 -8.01
N GLU A 257 -16.23 -10.22 -6.90
CA GLU A 257 -15.09 -10.87 -6.26
C GLU A 257 -15.43 -12.30 -5.88
N LYS A 258 -14.43 -13.18 -5.94
CA LYS A 258 -14.47 -14.50 -5.34
C LYS A 258 -13.28 -14.64 -4.41
N LEU A 259 -13.56 -15.00 -3.16
CA LEU A 259 -12.55 -15.25 -2.14
C LEU A 259 -12.67 -16.69 -1.66
N TRP A 260 -11.57 -17.42 -1.71
CA TRP A 260 -11.49 -18.78 -1.18
C TRP A 260 -10.07 -19.08 -0.71
N VAL A 261 -9.93 -20.11 0.10
CA VAL A 261 -8.61 -20.63 0.47
C VAL A 261 -8.27 -21.78 -0.46
N ASN A 262 -7.13 -21.68 -1.14
CA ASN A 262 -6.63 -22.77 -1.96
C ASN A 262 -6.23 -23.95 -1.04
N PRO A 263 -6.85 -25.13 -1.17
CA PRO A 263 -6.63 -26.23 -0.25
C PRO A 263 -5.25 -26.87 -0.35
N GLN A 264 -4.53 -26.66 -1.46
CA GLN A 264 -3.17 -27.18 -1.66
C GLN A 264 -2.10 -26.30 -1.05
N THR A 265 -2.31 -24.97 -1.05
CA THR A 265 -1.31 -23.99 -0.59
C THR A 265 -1.67 -23.32 0.72
N GLY A 266 -2.95 -23.35 1.13
CA GLY A 266 -3.46 -22.59 2.27
C GLY A 266 -3.51 -21.07 2.03
N HIS A 267 -3.28 -20.62 0.80
CA HIS A 267 -3.34 -19.19 0.45
C HIS A 267 -4.79 -18.72 0.26
N LEU A 268 -5.11 -17.55 0.76
CA LEU A 268 -6.31 -16.84 0.37
C LEU A 268 -6.15 -16.36 -1.07
N VAL A 269 -7.08 -16.75 -1.93
CA VAL A 269 -7.12 -16.33 -3.33
C VAL A 269 -8.24 -15.33 -3.52
N LEU A 270 -7.95 -14.24 -4.19
CA LEU A 270 -8.90 -13.25 -4.65
C LEU A 270 -8.90 -13.21 -6.18
N GLU A 271 -10.04 -13.57 -6.77
CA GLU A 271 -10.35 -13.31 -8.17
C GLU A 271 -11.37 -12.18 -8.26
N TRP A 272 -11.18 -11.23 -9.15
CA TRP A 272 -12.10 -10.10 -9.27
C TRP A 272 -12.29 -9.63 -10.70
N THR A 273 -13.43 -9.01 -10.95
CA THR A 273 -13.75 -8.31 -12.20
C THR A 273 -14.35 -6.95 -11.84
N ALA A 274 -14.03 -5.94 -12.61
CA ALA A 274 -14.62 -4.62 -12.51
C ALA A 274 -15.27 -4.24 -13.84
N TYR A 275 -16.39 -3.57 -13.78
CA TYR A 275 -17.10 -3.04 -14.95
C TYR A 275 -17.57 -1.64 -14.68
N ASP A 276 -17.18 -0.71 -15.56
CA ASP A 276 -17.67 0.67 -15.61
C ASP A 276 -18.01 0.97 -17.08
N PRO A 277 -19.25 1.33 -17.39
CA PRO A 277 -19.69 1.49 -18.78
C PRO A 277 -19.24 2.81 -19.44
N VAL A 278 -18.58 3.72 -18.70
CA VAL A 278 -18.21 5.08 -19.19
C VAL A 278 -16.78 5.18 -19.66
#